data_e0384e4351a402779f384b42693ec8cf
#
_entry.id   e0384e4351a402779f384b42693ec8cf
#
_cell.length_a   1.000
_cell.length_b   1.000
_cell.length_c   1.000
_cell.angle_alpha   90.00
_cell.angle_beta   90.00
_cell.angle_gamma   90.00
#
_symmetry.space_group_name_H-M   'P 1'
#
loop_
_entity.id
_entity.type
_entity.pdbx_description
1 polymer ?
#
loop_
_entity_poly.entity_id
_entity_poly.type
_entity_poly.pdbx_seq_one_letter_code
_entity_poly.pdbx_strand_id
1 'polypeptide(L)'
;VETIKKIRFRVNWIIAVAILVSFFCQGFAYSAAKVNKDVILVLDTSLSMVGYQGRNIFEDVKVSVYKYIDSLQDGDRVTFVTFDEDLKIFPTVVLDDKNDRDIVKKYISVTEAKGQWTFTLKMLKAVFALADTITKQNQKENPVNPRNVVIVIMSDGLDDPPPANSKETFNLKKIAEQYSGNDWWIYIVNLAEMQKSKEISAAQQALKEELSKVSENTAIIGGENPDKAINEDLKKDVEEKEWQQVVKLLPYLAAIFLIVLIIVILLLRRSAGTKISGVLEYWNHELLKPEVHSVNLAGYNMKLIAIGRHPDSVLRIRDFEARGMFYLKAVREKGVIRIKISHDEGLEIFFKNKESDGYVNNGDIFAVSNYSFRYNA
;
A
#
# COMPACT_ATOMS: atom_id res chain seq x y z
N VAL A 1 6.44 21.66 35.22
CA VAL A 1 5.23 20.82 35.02
C VAL A 1 4.71 20.99 33.59
N GLU A 2 4.57 22.22 33.08
CA GLU A 2 4.02 22.50 31.72
C GLU A 2 4.93 21.98 30.58
N THR A 3 6.24 22.07 30.76
CA THR A 3 7.22 21.60 29.77
C THR A 3 7.15 20.08 29.60
N ILE A 4 6.98 19.34 30.68
CA ILE A 4 6.80 17.87 30.67
C ILE A 4 5.45 17.50 29.98
N LYS A 5 4.38 18.26 30.25
CA LYS A 5 3.09 18.09 29.57
C LYS A 5 3.19 18.33 28.05
N LYS A 6 3.91 19.37 27.61
CA LYS A 6 4.13 19.67 26.18
C LYS A 6 5.00 18.59 25.49
N ILE A 7 6.01 18.04 26.15
CA ILE A 7 6.82 16.94 25.60
C ILE A 7 5.98 15.67 25.51
N ARG A 8 5.21 15.32 26.53
CA ARG A 8 4.29 14.17 26.51
C ARG A 8 3.23 14.30 25.40
N PHE A 9 2.63 15.48 25.24
CA PHE A 9 1.66 15.72 24.18
C PHE A 9 2.26 15.52 22.78
N ARG A 10 3.50 15.96 22.56
CA ARG A 10 4.21 15.80 21.29
C ARG A 10 4.58 14.35 21.00
N VAL A 11 5.07 13.62 21.99
CA VAL A 11 5.41 12.20 21.88
C VAL A 11 4.13 11.40 21.56
N ASN A 12 3.04 11.68 22.26
CA ASN A 12 1.75 11.04 22.01
C ASN A 12 1.22 11.35 20.61
N TRP A 13 1.43 12.57 20.10
CA TRP A 13 1.02 12.96 18.75
C TRP A 13 1.85 12.24 17.66
N ILE A 14 3.16 12.07 17.88
CA ILE A 14 4.04 11.30 16.97
C ILE A 14 3.62 9.83 16.94
N ILE A 15 3.35 9.26 18.11
CA ILE A 15 2.87 7.89 18.23
C ILE A 15 1.52 7.73 17.51
N ALA A 16 0.60 8.67 17.69
CA ALA A 16 -0.70 8.67 17.04
C ALA A 16 -0.57 8.74 15.49
N VAL A 17 0.31 9.60 14.98
CA VAL A 17 0.58 9.70 13.53
C VAL A 17 1.24 8.42 13.01
N ALA A 18 2.20 7.85 13.74
CA ALA A 18 2.85 6.60 13.36
C ALA A 18 1.85 5.43 13.32
N ILE A 19 0.96 5.34 14.30
CA ILE A 19 -0.13 4.35 14.34
C ILE A 19 -1.09 4.57 13.17
N LEU A 20 -1.48 5.81 12.89
CA LEU A 20 -2.40 6.15 11.80
C LEU A 20 -1.80 5.79 10.44
N VAL A 21 -0.51 6.08 10.21
CA VAL A 21 0.23 5.69 9.00
C VAL A 21 0.34 4.17 8.90
N SER A 22 0.58 3.46 10.01
CA SER A 22 0.61 2.00 10.04
C SER A 22 -0.74 1.38 9.65
N PHE A 23 -1.85 1.91 10.16
CA PHE A 23 -3.20 1.48 9.78
C PHE A 23 -3.51 1.78 8.30
N PHE A 24 -3.10 2.95 7.80
CA PHE A 24 -3.24 3.27 6.37
C PHE A 24 -2.42 2.31 5.49
N CYS A 25 -1.17 2.03 5.84
CA CYS A 25 -0.34 1.07 5.11
C CYS A 25 -0.94 -0.34 5.11
N GLN A 26 -1.48 -0.80 6.23
CA GLN A 26 -2.17 -2.10 6.31
C GLN A 26 -3.46 -2.13 5.48
N GLY A 27 -4.27 -1.07 5.51
CA GLY A 27 -5.48 -0.95 4.71
C GLY A 27 -5.19 -0.94 3.20
N PHE A 28 -4.15 -0.23 2.77
CA PHE A 28 -3.71 -0.22 1.37
C PHE A 28 -3.13 -1.57 0.92
N ALA A 29 -2.30 -2.22 1.74
CA ALA A 29 -1.76 -3.54 1.42
C ALA A 29 -2.88 -4.59 1.31
N TYR A 30 -3.87 -4.55 2.21
CA TYR A 30 -5.02 -5.44 2.17
C TYR A 30 -5.93 -5.18 0.96
N SER A 31 -6.16 -3.92 0.58
CA SER A 31 -6.95 -3.55 -0.60
C SER A 31 -6.22 -3.87 -1.91
N ALA A 32 -4.90 -3.72 -1.96
CA ALA A 32 -4.10 -4.07 -3.15
C ALA A 32 -3.98 -5.58 -3.36
N ALA A 33 -4.03 -6.39 -2.28
CA ALA A 33 -4.00 -7.85 -2.35
C ALA A 33 -5.33 -8.46 -2.83
N LYS A 34 -6.41 -7.69 -2.91
CA LYS A 34 -7.76 -8.18 -3.20
C LYS A 34 -8.30 -7.60 -4.51
N VAL A 35 -7.54 -7.74 -5.61
CA VAL A 35 -8.05 -7.42 -6.94
C VAL A 35 -8.88 -8.60 -7.42
N ASN A 36 -10.19 -8.36 -7.65
CA ASN A 36 -11.06 -9.36 -8.22
C ASN A 36 -10.61 -9.75 -9.63
N LYS A 37 -10.86 -10.98 -10.01
CA LYS A 37 -10.42 -11.58 -11.27
C LYS A 37 -11.60 -11.86 -12.20
N ASP A 38 -11.32 -11.87 -13.49
CA ASP A 38 -12.17 -12.49 -14.51
C ASP A 38 -11.52 -13.82 -14.90
N VAL A 39 -12.12 -14.92 -14.51
CA VAL A 39 -11.61 -16.26 -14.73
C VAL A 39 -12.34 -16.89 -15.90
N ILE A 40 -11.61 -17.22 -16.97
CA ILE A 40 -12.11 -17.96 -18.11
C ILE A 40 -11.69 -19.43 -17.93
N LEU A 41 -12.63 -20.29 -17.57
CA LEU A 41 -12.41 -21.73 -17.41
C LEU A 41 -12.73 -22.43 -18.71
N VAL A 42 -11.72 -22.99 -19.35
CA VAL A 42 -11.85 -23.68 -20.64
C VAL A 42 -11.63 -25.16 -20.44
N LEU A 43 -12.64 -25.95 -20.73
CA LEU A 43 -12.62 -27.42 -20.56
C LEU A 43 -12.75 -28.13 -21.92
N ASP A 44 -11.78 -28.96 -22.19
CA ASP A 44 -11.83 -29.90 -23.31
C ASP A 44 -12.91 -30.93 -23.10
N THR A 45 -13.76 -31.10 -24.12
CA THR A 45 -14.89 -32.05 -24.12
C THR A 45 -14.75 -33.14 -25.20
N SER A 46 -13.52 -33.33 -25.71
CA SER A 46 -13.22 -34.42 -26.62
C SER A 46 -13.24 -35.78 -25.92
N LEU A 47 -13.44 -36.83 -26.70
CA LEU A 47 -13.49 -38.21 -26.20
C LEU A 47 -12.19 -38.68 -25.55
N SER A 48 -11.05 -38.10 -25.90
CA SER A 48 -9.74 -38.38 -25.27
C SER A 48 -9.76 -38.07 -23.76
N MET A 49 -10.57 -37.11 -23.33
CA MET A 49 -10.75 -36.75 -21.91
C MET A 49 -11.47 -37.82 -21.09
N VAL A 50 -12.24 -38.75 -21.72
CA VAL A 50 -12.85 -39.85 -20.99
C VAL A 50 -11.82 -40.92 -20.60
N GLY A 51 -10.65 -40.90 -21.21
CA GLY A 51 -9.49 -41.69 -20.82
C GLY A 51 -9.40 -43.04 -21.48
N TYR A 52 -8.16 -43.49 -21.71
CA TYR A 52 -7.79 -44.84 -22.09
C TYR A 52 -7.68 -45.71 -20.83
N GLN A 53 -8.12 -46.95 -20.89
CA GLN A 53 -7.96 -47.93 -19.81
C GLN A 53 -8.84 -47.81 -18.54
N GLY A 54 -10.00 -47.20 -18.64
CA GLY A 54 -11.02 -47.28 -17.57
C GLY A 54 -10.93 -46.21 -16.49
N ARG A 55 -10.06 -45.23 -16.61
CA ARG A 55 -10.03 -44.04 -15.75
C ARG A 55 -10.71 -42.86 -16.45
N ASN A 56 -11.76 -42.31 -15.84
CA ASN A 56 -12.49 -41.18 -16.37
C ASN A 56 -11.89 -39.88 -15.86
N ILE A 57 -10.85 -39.38 -16.56
CA ILE A 57 -10.15 -38.13 -16.21
C ILE A 57 -11.14 -36.96 -16.22
N PHE A 58 -12.11 -36.96 -17.11
CA PHE A 58 -13.10 -35.89 -17.27
C PHE A 58 -13.88 -35.63 -15.98
N GLU A 59 -14.36 -36.71 -15.32
CA GLU A 59 -15.09 -36.57 -14.06
C GLU A 59 -14.18 -36.13 -12.90
N ASP A 60 -12.95 -36.62 -12.85
CA ASP A 60 -11.94 -36.15 -11.85
C ASP A 60 -11.66 -34.66 -12.02
N VAL A 61 -11.57 -34.16 -13.24
CA VAL A 61 -11.40 -32.74 -13.56
C VAL A 61 -12.60 -31.93 -13.11
N LYS A 62 -13.84 -32.37 -13.39
CA LYS A 62 -15.05 -31.68 -12.92
C LYS A 62 -15.03 -31.49 -11.40
N VAL A 63 -14.70 -32.53 -10.66
CA VAL A 63 -14.65 -32.47 -9.18
C VAL A 63 -13.58 -31.48 -8.74
N SER A 64 -12.42 -31.47 -9.41
CA SER A 64 -11.33 -30.54 -9.09
C SER A 64 -11.69 -29.10 -9.41
N VAL A 65 -12.39 -28.85 -10.52
CA VAL A 65 -12.90 -27.53 -10.90
C VAL A 65 -13.96 -27.03 -9.92
N TYR A 66 -14.83 -27.90 -9.39
CA TYR A 66 -15.78 -27.49 -8.36
C TYR A 66 -15.09 -26.93 -7.12
N LYS A 67 -14.02 -27.60 -6.64
CA LYS A 67 -13.23 -27.11 -5.50
C LYS A 67 -12.53 -25.78 -5.83
N TYR A 68 -12.03 -25.66 -7.06
CA TYR A 68 -11.41 -24.41 -7.52
C TYR A 68 -12.40 -23.25 -7.49
N ILE A 69 -13.64 -23.46 -8.00
CA ILE A 69 -14.71 -22.45 -7.96
C ILE A 69 -15.05 -22.07 -6.51
N ASP A 70 -15.09 -23.05 -5.59
CA ASP A 70 -15.32 -22.76 -4.17
C ASP A 70 -14.20 -21.95 -3.54
N SER A 71 -12.99 -22.01 -4.08
CA SER A 71 -11.83 -21.26 -3.59
C SER A 71 -11.71 -19.84 -4.14
N LEU A 72 -12.45 -19.49 -5.20
CA LEU A 72 -12.47 -18.15 -5.78
C LEU A 72 -13.08 -17.14 -4.81
N GLN A 73 -12.69 -15.88 -4.95
CA GLN A 73 -13.14 -14.82 -4.05
C GLN A 73 -14.53 -14.30 -4.45
N ASP A 74 -15.23 -13.75 -3.45
CA ASP A 74 -16.45 -13.01 -3.73
C ASP A 74 -16.13 -11.78 -4.58
N GLY A 75 -16.98 -11.55 -5.61
CA GLY A 75 -16.75 -10.54 -6.62
C GLY A 75 -15.90 -10.98 -7.81
N ASP A 76 -15.28 -12.17 -7.81
CA ASP A 76 -14.66 -12.73 -9.03
C ASP A 76 -15.76 -13.03 -10.06
N ARG A 77 -15.43 -12.94 -11.36
CA ARG A 77 -16.31 -13.31 -12.45
C ARG A 77 -15.82 -14.60 -13.10
N VAL A 78 -16.68 -15.53 -13.37
CA VAL A 78 -16.35 -16.79 -14.03
C VAL A 78 -17.10 -16.93 -15.33
N THR A 79 -16.37 -17.14 -16.42
CA THR A 79 -16.91 -17.54 -17.72
C THR A 79 -16.45 -18.95 -18.01
N PHE A 80 -17.40 -19.89 -18.06
CA PHE A 80 -17.10 -21.26 -18.41
C PHE A 80 -17.23 -21.48 -19.93
N VAL A 81 -16.23 -22.16 -20.50
CA VAL A 81 -16.12 -22.43 -21.93
C VAL A 81 -15.84 -23.91 -22.10
N THR A 82 -16.54 -24.58 -23.01
CA THR A 82 -16.20 -25.93 -23.45
C THR A 82 -15.78 -25.92 -24.90
N PHE A 83 -14.89 -26.80 -25.27
CA PHE A 83 -14.47 -26.96 -26.64
C PHE A 83 -14.17 -28.43 -26.98
N ASP A 84 -14.44 -28.74 -28.21
CA ASP A 84 -14.06 -29.95 -28.96
C ASP A 84 -13.82 -29.51 -30.41
N GLU A 85 -14.62 -30.00 -31.38
CA GLU A 85 -14.71 -29.44 -32.74
C GLU A 85 -15.43 -28.08 -32.76
N ASP A 86 -16.29 -27.82 -31.76
CA ASP A 86 -17.04 -26.59 -31.58
C ASP A 86 -16.74 -25.95 -30.22
N LEU A 87 -17.10 -24.66 -30.09
CA LEU A 87 -17.01 -23.94 -28.82
C LEU A 87 -18.39 -23.61 -28.29
N LYS A 88 -18.54 -23.75 -26.97
CA LYS A 88 -19.69 -23.25 -26.25
C LYS A 88 -19.26 -22.36 -25.10
N ILE A 89 -19.64 -21.09 -25.16
CA ILE A 89 -19.39 -20.11 -24.12
C ILE A 89 -20.63 -19.95 -23.29
N PHE A 90 -20.52 -20.19 -21.98
CA PHE A 90 -21.65 -20.03 -21.05
C PHE A 90 -21.68 -18.58 -20.55
N PRO A 91 -22.86 -18.10 -20.08
CA PRO A 91 -22.95 -16.77 -19.48
C PRO A 91 -21.96 -16.58 -18.34
N THR A 92 -21.35 -15.40 -18.28
CA THR A 92 -20.47 -15.01 -17.16
C THR A 92 -21.27 -14.86 -15.88
N VAL A 93 -20.79 -15.42 -14.79
CA VAL A 93 -21.37 -15.34 -13.45
C VAL A 93 -20.46 -14.55 -12.54
N VAL A 94 -21.00 -13.58 -11.82
CA VAL A 94 -20.29 -12.90 -10.71
C VAL A 94 -20.49 -13.75 -9.46
N LEU A 95 -19.41 -14.07 -8.77
CA LEU A 95 -19.45 -14.92 -7.59
C LEU A 95 -19.62 -14.07 -6.33
N ASP A 96 -20.85 -13.79 -5.94
CA ASP A 96 -21.12 -13.03 -4.72
C ASP A 96 -21.52 -13.95 -3.55
N ASP A 97 -22.14 -15.11 -3.87
CA ASP A 97 -22.58 -16.07 -2.86
C ASP A 97 -22.42 -17.53 -3.32
N LYS A 98 -22.96 -18.47 -2.51
CA LYS A 98 -22.95 -19.91 -2.83
C LYS A 98 -23.81 -20.23 -4.04
N ASN A 99 -24.94 -19.54 -4.25
CA ASN A 99 -25.85 -19.84 -5.36
C ASN A 99 -25.19 -19.56 -6.71
N ASP A 100 -24.40 -18.49 -6.78
CA ASP A 100 -23.65 -18.14 -8.00
C ASP A 100 -22.62 -19.22 -8.33
N ARG A 101 -21.91 -19.73 -7.32
CA ARG A 101 -20.99 -20.85 -7.49
C ARG A 101 -21.69 -22.10 -7.95
N ASP A 102 -22.89 -22.38 -7.42
CA ASP A 102 -23.72 -23.54 -7.82
C ASP A 102 -24.23 -23.39 -9.26
N ILE A 103 -24.46 -22.16 -9.75
CA ILE A 103 -24.80 -21.93 -11.17
C ILE A 103 -23.65 -22.37 -12.08
N VAL A 104 -22.39 -21.92 -11.76
CA VAL A 104 -21.22 -22.31 -12.55
C VAL A 104 -21.01 -23.83 -12.50
N LYS A 105 -21.12 -24.45 -11.31
CA LYS A 105 -21.00 -25.89 -11.14
C LYS A 105 -22.09 -26.65 -11.95
N LYS A 106 -23.30 -26.10 -12.05
CA LYS A 106 -24.36 -26.66 -12.87
C LYS A 106 -24.00 -26.66 -14.35
N TYR A 107 -23.34 -25.58 -14.87
CA TYR A 107 -22.86 -25.58 -16.26
C TYR A 107 -21.86 -26.72 -16.49
N ILE A 108 -20.97 -26.96 -15.56
CA ILE A 108 -19.97 -28.02 -15.65
C ILE A 108 -20.64 -29.41 -15.51
N SER A 109 -21.58 -29.55 -14.58
CA SER A 109 -22.22 -30.85 -14.31
C SER A 109 -22.97 -31.43 -15.51
N VAL A 110 -23.60 -30.54 -16.31
CA VAL A 110 -24.35 -30.95 -17.52
C VAL A 110 -23.49 -31.13 -18.76
N THR A 111 -22.19 -30.84 -18.63
CA THR A 111 -21.22 -30.98 -19.72
C THR A 111 -20.76 -32.45 -19.78
N GLU A 112 -20.68 -32.98 -20.97
CA GLU A 112 -20.23 -34.35 -21.24
C GLU A 112 -19.10 -34.33 -22.29
N ALA A 113 -18.13 -35.21 -22.17
CA ALA A 113 -17.09 -35.38 -23.17
C ALA A 113 -17.59 -36.32 -24.27
N LYS A 114 -17.91 -35.75 -25.43
CA LYS A 114 -18.52 -36.44 -26.58
C LYS A 114 -17.88 -36.06 -27.92
N GLY A 115 -17.03 -35.00 -27.95
CA GLY A 115 -16.42 -34.53 -29.19
C GLY A 115 -15.47 -35.54 -29.78
N GLN A 116 -15.58 -35.74 -31.11
CA GLN A 116 -14.68 -36.65 -31.81
C GLN A 116 -13.30 -36.04 -32.08
N TRP A 117 -13.22 -34.72 -32.09
CA TRP A 117 -12.03 -33.95 -32.46
C TRP A 117 -11.71 -32.92 -31.39
N THR A 118 -10.44 -32.47 -31.38
CA THR A 118 -9.98 -31.38 -30.51
C THR A 118 -9.39 -30.25 -31.38
N PHE A 119 -10.07 -29.10 -31.49
CA PHE A 119 -9.64 -28.02 -32.35
C PHE A 119 -9.08 -26.84 -31.52
N THR A 120 -7.87 -27.03 -31.01
CA THR A 120 -7.16 -26.10 -30.11
C THR A 120 -6.96 -24.70 -30.73
N LEU A 121 -6.67 -24.62 -32.03
CA LEU A 121 -6.47 -23.33 -32.72
C LEU A 121 -7.75 -22.48 -32.73
N LYS A 122 -8.91 -23.10 -32.99
CA LYS A 122 -10.20 -22.44 -32.97
C LYS A 122 -10.57 -21.98 -31.56
N MET A 123 -10.30 -22.83 -30.59
CA MET A 123 -10.48 -22.52 -29.17
C MET A 123 -9.66 -21.29 -28.75
N LEU A 124 -8.34 -21.29 -28.99
CA LEU A 124 -7.45 -20.18 -28.60
C LEU A 124 -7.88 -18.84 -29.24
N LYS A 125 -8.24 -18.85 -30.53
CA LYS A 125 -8.77 -17.66 -31.19
C LYS A 125 -10.00 -17.08 -30.48
N ALA A 126 -10.94 -17.94 -30.13
CA ALA A 126 -12.20 -17.51 -29.49
C ALA A 126 -11.98 -17.07 -28.03
N VAL A 127 -11.17 -17.81 -27.29
CA VAL A 127 -10.85 -17.50 -25.88
C VAL A 127 -10.08 -16.19 -25.76
N PHE A 128 -9.12 -15.94 -26.65
CA PHE A 128 -8.37 -14.66 -26.61
C PHE A 128 -9.21 -13.47 -27.10
N ALA A 129 -10.12 -13.66 -28.06
CA ALA A 129 -11.07 -12.63 -28.42
C ALA A 129 -12.03 -12.28 -27.26
N LEU A 130 -12.46 -13.29 -26.51
CA LEU A 130 -13.24 -13.12 -25.29
C LEU A 130 -12.44 -12.38 -24.21
N ALA A 131 -11.20 -12.80 -23.94
CA ALA A 131 -10.32 -12.17 -22.97
C ALA A 131 -10.02 -10.70 -23.32
N ASP A 132 -9.78 -10.39 -24.58
CA ASP A 132 -9.58 -9.02 -25.07
C ASP A 132 -10.83 -8.14 -24.84
N THR A 133 -12.02 -8.72 -25.10
CA THR A 133 -13.29 -8.02 -24.84
C THR A 133 -13.46 -7.72 -23.36
N ILE A 134 -13.20 -8.71 -22.49
CA ILE A 134 -13.24 -8.53 -21.02
C ILE A 134 -12.22 -7.50 -20.56
N THR A 135 -11.00 -7.57 -21.07
CA THR A 135 -9.93 -6.61 -20.73
C THR A 135 -10.33 -5.17 -21.06
N LYS A 136 -10.87 -4.96 -22.26
CA LYS A 136 -11.36 -3.63 -22.68
C LYS A 136 -12.52 -3.13 -21.83
N GLN A 137 -13.40 -4.04 -21.43
CA GLN A 137 -14.50 -3.71 -20.50
C GLN A 137 -13.96 -3.32 -19.12
N ASN A 138 -13.05 -4.10 -18.56
CA ASN A 138 -12.43 -3.82 -17.26
C ASN A 138 -11.70 -2.47 -17.23
N GLN A 139 -10.98 -2.13 -18.29
CA GLN A 139 -10.31 -0.84 -18.42
C GLN A 139 -11.30 0.34 -18.46
N LYS A 140 -12.51 0.13 -19.00
CA LYS A 140 -13.57 1.15 -18.97
C LYS A 140 -14.23 1.26 -17.60
N GLU A 141 -14.48 0.12 -16.94
CA GLU A 141 -15.12 0.07 -15.62
C GLU A 141 -14.22 0.62 -14.52
N ASN A 142 -12.94 0.25 -14.51
CA ASN A 142 -11.96 0.70 -13.54
C ASN A 142 -10.57 0.89 -14.20
N PRO A 143 -10.28 2.08 -14.75
CA PRO A 143 -9.01 2.32 -15.45
C PRO A 143 -7.79 2.36 -14.51
N VAL A 144 -7.98 2.60 -13.23
CA VAL A 144 -6.89 2.69 -12.25
C VAL A 144 -6.46 1.32 -11.75
N ASN A 145 -7.42 0.42 -11.55
CA ASN A 145 -7.15 -0.92 -11.04
C ASN A 145 -8.08 -1.94 -11.73
N PRO A 146 -7.82 -2.26 -13.02
CA PRO A 146 -8.64 -3.21 -13.76
C PRO A 146 -8.52 -4.61 -13.17
N ARG A 147 -9.55 -5.43 -13.35
CA ARG A 147 -9.53 -6.85 -12.95
C ARG A 147 -8.48 -7.61 -13.74
N ASN A 148 -7.80 -8.55 -13.09
CA ASN A 148 -6.89 -9.47 -13.76
C ASN A 148 -7.71 -10.51 -14.56
N VAL A 149 -7.30 -10.77 -15.80
CA VAL A 149 -7.89 -11.82 -16.61
C VAL A 149 -7.06 -13.09 -16.46
N VAL A 150 -7.70 -14.15 -15.97
CA VAL A 150 -7.09 -15.47 -15.73
C VAL A 150 -7.72 -16.47 -16.69
N ILE A 151 -6.92 -17.08 -17.55
CA ILE A 151 -7.36 -18.08 -18.52
C ILE A 151 -6.81 -19.43 -18.07
N VAL A 152 -7.70 -20.39 -17.78
CA VAL A 152 -7.34 -21.74 -17.37
C VAL A 152 -7.85 -22.73 -18.41
N ILE A 153 -6.93 -23.31 -19.18
CA ILE A 153 -7.23 -24.29 -20.24
C ILE A 153 -6.91 -25.68 -19.71
N MET A 154 -7.93 -26.53 -19.65
CA MET A 154 -7.83 -27.91 -19.17
C MET A 154 -8.04 -28.85 -20.34
N SER A 155 -6.99 -29.53 -20.77
CA SER A 155 -6.98 -30.44 -21.91
C SER A 155 -5.93 -31.53 -21.71
N ASP A 156 -6.09 -32.65 -22.37
CA ASP A 156 -5.04 -33.67 -22.48
C ASP A 156 -3.92 -33.29 -23.46
N GLY A 157 -4.02 -32.11 -24.08
CA GLY A 157 -2.96 -31.49 -24.89
C GLY A 157 -2.82 -32.03 -26.30
N LEU A 158 -3.72 -32.86 -26.76
CA LEU A 158 -3.73 -33.36 -28.13
C LEU A 158 -4.58 -32.42 -29.03
N ASP A 159 -3.93 -31.90 -30.09
CA ASP A 159 -4.66 -31.17 -31.14
C ASP A 159 -4.98 -32.19 -32.25
N ASP A 160 -6.24 -32.51 -32.39
CA ASP A 160 -6.75 -33.45 -33.38
C ASP A 160 -7.92 -32.79 -34.10
N PRO A 161 -7.64 -31.86 -35.05
CA PRO A 161 -8.71 -31.13 -35.75
C PRO A 161 -9.47 -32.02 -36.71
N PRO A 162 -10.77 -31.69 -36.99
CA PRO A 162 -11.56 -32.40 -37.99
C PRO A 162 -10.83 -32.55 -39.33
N PRO A 163 -11.03 -33.63 -40.06
CA PRO A 163 -10.34 -33.89 -41.35
C PRO A 163 -10.44 -32.74 -42.37
N ALA A 164 -11.54 -32.01 -42.36
CA ALA A 164 -11.74 -30.83 -43.22
C ALA A 164 -10.73 -29.71 -42.88
N ASN A 165 -10.23 -29.64 -41.64
CA ASN A 165 -9.35 -28.64 -41.12
C ASN A 165 -7.90 -29.14 -40.89
N SER A 166 -7.64 -30.44 -41.15
CA SER A 166 -6.32 -31.09 -40.96
C SER A 166 -5.21 -30.45 -41.77
N LYS A 167 -5.50 -29.66 -42.80
CA LYS A 167 -4.55 -28.87 -43.58
C LYS A 167 -4.25 -27.49 -42.99
N GLU A 168 -5.03 -27.02 -42.04
CA GLU A 168 -4.71 -25.81 -41.32
C GLU A 168 -3.51 -26.11 -40.41
N THR A 169 -2.32 -25.74 -40.87
CA THR A 169 -1.12 -25.81 -40.03
C THR A 169 -1.39 -25.04 -38.74
N PHE A 170 -1.20 -25.69 -37.61
CA PHE A 170 -1.30 -25.08 -36.30
C PHE A 170 -0.30 -23.91 -36.22
N ASN A 171 -0.76 -22.73 -36.56
CA ASN A 171 0.06 -21.52 -36.60
C ASN A 171 -0.38 -20.55 -35.51
N LEU A 172 0.11 -20.79 -34.30
CA LEU A 172 -0.11 -19.90 -33.15
C LEU A 172 0.53 -18.54 -33.32
N LYS A 173 1.59 -18.42 -34.13
CA LYS A 173 2.35 -17.18 -34.28
C LYS A 173 1.45 -15.99 -34.64
N LYS A 174 0.52 -16.16 -35.59
CA LYS A 174 -0.40 -15.09 -36.00
C LYS A 174 -1.35 -14.67 -34.87
N ILE A 175 -1.81 -15.63 -34.06
CA ILE A 175 -2.67 -15.35 -32.89
C ILE A 175 -1.84 -14.65 -31.81
N ALA A 176 -0.64 -15.16 -31.51
CA ALA A 176 0.25 -14.59 -30.52
C ALA A 176 0.62 -13.15 -30.88
N GLU A 177 0.91 -12.84 -32.15
CA GLU A 177 1.19 -11.48 -32.62
C GLU A 177 -0.01 -10.54 -32.43
N GLN A 178 -1.24 -11.02 -32.67
CA GLN A 178 -2.47 -10.22 -32.55
C GLN A 178 -2.76 -9.81 -31.08
N TYR A 179 -2.43 -10.67 -30.13
CA TYR A 179 -2.72 -10.47 -28.71
C TYR A 179 -1.46 -10.30 -27.85
N SER A 180 -0.31 -9.98 -28.46
CA SER A 180 0.95 -9.80 -27.76
C SER A 180 0.92 -8.64 -26.75
N GLY A 181 1.61 -8.82 -25.63
CA GLY A 181 1.79 -7.80 -24.60
C GLY A 181 0.59 -7.60 -23.67
N ASN A 182 -0.33 -8.55 -23.63
CA ASN A 182 -1.38 -8.56 -22.61
C ASN A 182 -0.86 -9.08 -21.26
N ASP A 183 -1.37 -8.54 -20.16
CA ASP A 183 -1.05 -8.99 -18.81
C ASP A 183 -1.94 -10.16 -18.33
N TRP A 184 -2.49 -10.95 -19.25
CA TRP A 184 -3.32 -12.08 -18.90
C TRP A 184 -2.50 -13.17 -18.21
N TRP A 185 -3.10 -13.87 -17.25
CA TRP A 185 -2.51 -15.04 -16.64
C TRP A 185 -3.04 -16.28 -17.36
N ILE A 186 -2.16 -16.93 -18.12
CA ILE A 186 -2.56 -18.06 -18.98
C ILE A 186 -2.02 -19.35 -18.38
N TYR A 187 -2.91 -20.25 -18.01
CA TYR A 187 -2.58 -21.56 -17.46
C TYR A 187 -3.06 -22.65 -18.37
N ILE A 188 -2.17 -23.54 -18.74
CA ILE A 188 -2.51 -24.78 -19.44
C ILE A 188 -2.33 -25.89 -18.43
N VAL A 189 -3.46 -26.45 -17.98
CA VAL A 189 -3.49 -27.63 -17.12
C VAL A 189 -3.44 -28.84 -18.01
N ASN A 190 -2.28 -29.46 -18.07
CA ASN A 190 -2.06 -30.67 -18.86
C ASN A 190 -2.51 -31.90 -18.09
N LEU A 191 -3.52 -32.56 -18.62
CA LEU A 191 -4.16 -33.74 -18.03
C LEU A 191 -3.67 -35.06 -18.65
N ALA A 192 -2.77 -35.00 -19.63
CA ALA A 192 -2.18 -36.16 -20.27
C ALA A 192 -1.21 -36.87 -19.33
N GLU A 193 -1.70 -37.80 -18.59
CA GLU A 193 -0.99 -38.48 -17.51
C GLU A 193 0.02 -39.55 -17.95
N MET A 194 -0.02 -40.03 -19.18
CA MET A 194 0.62 -41.30 -19.49
C MET A 194 1.53 -41.34 -20.72
N GLN A 195 1.56 -40.31 -21.52
CA GLN A 195 2.48 -40.33 -22.66
C GLN A 195 3.73 -39.49 -22.35
N LYS A 196 4.65 -40.05 -21.59
CA LYS A 196 6.04 -39.55 -21.48
C LYS A 196 6.81 -39.66 -22.82
N SER A 197 6.17 -39.34 -23.94
CA SER A 197 6.86 -39.25 -25.21
C SER A 197 7.57 -37.90 -25.29
N LYS A 198 8.81 -37.90 -25.75
CA LYS A 198 9.60 -36.67 -25.98
C LYS A 198 8.89 -35.71 -26.95
N GLU A 199 8.02 -36.22 -27.81
CA GLU A 199 7.26 -35.48 -28.81
C GLU A 199 6.15 -34.61 -28.17
N ILE A 200 5.43 -35.15 -27.19
CA ILE A 200 4.38 -34.40 -26.48
C ILE A 200 4.99 -33.28 -25.65
N SER A 201 6.11 -33.56 -24.96
CA SER A 201 6.77 -32.50 -24.19
C SER A 201 7.38 -31.41 -25.09
N ALA A 202 7.82 -31.73 -26.30
CA ALA A 202 8.30 -30.77 -27.28
C ALA A 202 7.16 -29.89 -27.83
N ALA A 203 6.00 -30.51 -28.15
CA ALA A 203 4.81 -29.77 -28.63
C ALA A 203 4.26 -28.79 -27.53
N GLN A 204 4.26 -29.25 -26.28
CA GLN A 204 3.85 -28.42 -25.14
C GLN A 204 4.81 -27.25 -24.89
N GLN A 205 6.12 -27.50 -25.02
CA GLN A 205 7.12 -26.45 -24.89
C GLN A 205 6.96 -25.40 -26.00
N ALA A 206 6.74 -25.84 -27.25
CA ALA A 206 6.48 -24.93 -28.37
C ALA A 206 5.19 -24.13 -28.16
N LEU A 207 4.12 -24.75 -27.64
CA LEU A 207 2.87 -24.09 -27.28
C LEU A 207 3.13 -23.01 -26.21
N LYS A 208 3.89 -23.34 -25.15
CA LYS A 208 4.26 -22.40 -24.10
C LYS A 208 5.04 -21.21 -24.65
N GLU A 209 6.03 -21.46 -25.50
CA GLU A 209 6.85 -20.41 -26.10
C GLU A 209 6.00 -19.45 -26.95
N GLU A 210 5.06 -19.96 -27.74
CA GLU A 210 4.17 -19.11 -28.53
C GLU A 210 3.19 -18.34 -27.63
N LEU A 211 2.61 -18.96 -26.59
CA LEU A 211 1.69 -18.30 -25.66
C LEU A 211 2.42 -17.29 -24.76
N SER A 212 3.70 -17.49 -24.46
CA SER A 212 4.50 -16.52 -23.74
C SER A 212 4.69 -15.20 -24.50
N LYS A 213 4.50 -15.20 -25.83
CA LYS A 213 4.45 -13.97 -26.64
C LYS A 213 3.14 -13.18 -26.45
N VAL A 214 2.05 -13.88 -26.12
CA VAL A 214 0.77 -13.27 -25.76
C VAL A 214 0.87 -12.63 -24.39
N SER A 215 1.37 -13.39 -23.41
CA SER A 215 1.59 -12.91 -22.04
C SER A 215 2.80 -13.60 -21.41
N GLU A 216 3.66 -12.80 -20.77
CA GLU A 216 4.79 -13.29 -19.97
C GLU A 216 4.32 -14.16 -18.78
N ASN A 217 3.04 -14.00 -18.37
CA ASN A 217 2.44 -14.73 -17.27
C ASN A 217 1.85 -16.09 -17.71
N THR A 218 2.47 -16.76 -18.67
CA THR A 218 2.04 -18.08 -19.15
C THR A 218 2.74 -19.21 -18.42
N ALA A 219 1.97 -20.16 -17.87
CA ALA A 219 2.49 -21.35 -17.21
C ALA A 219 1.80 -22.62 -17.72
N ILE A 220 2.58 -23.73 -17.80
CA ILE A 220 2.02 -25.06 -17.97
C ILE A 220 2.07 -25.75 -16.62
N ILE A 221 0.93 -26.21 -16.17
CA ILE A 221 0.76 -26.97 -14.95
C ILE A 221 0.47 -28.40 -15.35
N GLY A 222 1.35 -29.31 -15.01
CA GLY A 222 1.22 -30.72 -15.31
C GLY A 222 1.14 -31.55 -14.05
N GLY A 223 0.44 -32.65 -14.10
CA GLY A 223 0.40 -33.58 -12.99
C GLY A 223 -0.48 -34.80 -13.25
N GLU A 224 -0.11 -35.90 -12.61
CA GLU A 224 -0.87 -37.15 -12.64
C GLU A 224 -2.23 -37.04 -11.93
N ASN A 225 -2.44 -35.97 -11.16
CA ASN A 225 -3.62 -35.75 -10.38
C ASN A 225 -4.24 -34.36 -10.70
N PRO A 226 -5.42 -34.31 -11.35
CA PRO A 226 -6.09 -33.05 -11.66
C PRO A 226 -6.38 -32.19 -10.43
N ASP A 227 -6.68 -32.80 -9.28
CA ASP A 227 -6.94 -32.08 -8.06
C ASP A 227 -5.70 -31.33 -7.56
N LYS A 228 -4.52 -31.98 -7.57
CA LYS A 228 -3.28 -31.34 -7.23
C LYS A 228 -2.92 -30.23 -8.21
N ALA A 229 -3.00 -30.51 -9.50
CA ALA A 229 -2.67 -29.52 -10.54
C ALA A 229 -3.54 -28.26 -10.43
N ILE A 230 -4.85 -28.41 -10.19
CA ILE A 230 -5.81 -27.29 -10.18
C ILE A 230 -5.86 -26.62 -8.81
N ASN A 231 -5.95 -27.37 -7.71
CA ASN A 231 -6.20 -26.81 -6.38
C ASN A 231 -4.96 -26.53 -5.55
N GLU A 232 -3.80 -27.10 -5.91
CA GLU A 232 -2.54 -26.80 -5.25
C GLU A 232 -1.61 -25.95 -6.15
N ASP A 233 -1.21 -26.50 -7.32
CA ASP A 233 -0.17 -25.87 -8.14
C ASP A 233 -0.67 -24.59 -8.84
N LEU A 234 -1.85 -24.65 -9.50
CA LEU A 234 -2.49 -23.49 -10.14
C LEU A 234 -2.80 -22.40 -9.11
N LYS A 235 -3.46 -22.80 -8.01
CA LYS A 235 -3.83 -21.85 -6.96
C LYS A 235 -2.63 -21.16 -6.36
N LYS A 236 -1.56 -21.91 -6.07
CA LYS A 236 -0.31 -21.37 -5.54
C LYS A 236 0.34 -20.37 -6.50
N ASP A 237 0.40 -20.67 -7.81
CA ASP A 237 0.97 -19.76 -8.79
C ASP A 237 0.14 -18.46 -8.92
N VAL A 238 -1.19 -18.56 -8.89
CA VAL A 238 -2.09 -17.40 -8.87
C VAL A 238 -1.83 -16.53 -7.62
N GLU A 239 -1.78 -17.14 -6.43
CA GLU A 239 -1.50 -16.45 -5.17
C GLU A 239 -0.11 -15.79 -5.17
N GLU A 240 0.91 -16.47 -5.71
CA GLU A 240 2.26 -15.90 -5.84
C GLU A 240 2.28 -14.67 -6.75
N LYS A 241 1.57 -14.70 -7.88
CA LYS A 241 1.46 -13.56 -8.79
C LYS A 241 0.69 -12.40 -8.16
N GLU A 242 -0.39 -12.67 -7.44
CA GLU A 242 -1.10 -11.64 -6.65
C GLU A 242 -0.14 -10.98 -5.65
N TRP A 243 0.62 -11.78 -4.92
CA TRP A 243 1.60 -11.27 -3.97
C TRP A 243 2.70 -10.44 -4.64
N GLN A 244 3.19 -10.86 -5.80
CA GLN A 244 4.19 -10.10 -6.56
C GLN A 244 3.68 -8.72 -6.98
N GLN A 245 2.40 -8.59 -7.33
CA GLN A 245 1.79 -7.27 -7.63
C GLN A 245 1.81 -6.36 -6.39
N VAL A 246 1.51 -6.89 -5.20
CA VAL A 246 1.59 -6.14 -3.94
C VAL A 246 3.03 -5.72 -3.64
N VAL A 247 3.99 -6.61 -3.82
CA VAL A 247 5.43 -6.34 -3.59
C VAL A 247 5.94 -5.22 -4.49
N LYS A 248 5.47 -5.12 -5.73
CA LYS A 248 5.82 -4.01 -6.63
C LYS A 248 5.38 -2.63 -6.12
N LEU A 249 4.36 -2.55 -5.26
CA LEU A 249 3.90 -1.31 -4.65
C LEU A 249 4.67 -0.90 -3.38
N LEU A 250 5.37 -1.84 -2.73
CA LEU A 250 6.12 -1.59 -1.49
C LEU A 250 7.13 -0.43 -1.58
N PRO A 251 7.95 -0.28 -2.63
CA PRO A 251 8.90 0.83 -2.72
C PRO A 251 8.21 2.19 -2.78
N TYR A 252 7.05 2.29 -3.41
CA TYR A 252 6.27 3.53 -3.45
C TYR A 252 5.69 3.88 -2.07
N LEU A 253 5.19 2.90 -1.33
CA LEU A 253 4.71 3.08 0.04
C LEU A 253 5.86 3.48 0.98
N ALA A 254 7.03 2.86 0.83
CA ALA A 254 8.22 3.22 1.60
C ALA A 254 8.68 4.66 1.31
N ALA A 255 8.64 5.11 0.06
CA ALA A 255 8.97 6.48 -0.33
C ALA A 255 7.99 7.50 0.29
N ILE A 256 6.69 7.23 0.25
CA ILE A 256 5.67 8.08 0.89
C ILE A 256 5.91 8.16 2.40
N PHE A 257 6.16 7.04 3.05
CA PHE A 257 6.47 7.00 4.49
C PHE A 257 7.69 7.84 4.84
N LEU A 258 8.75 7.76 4.05
CA LEU A 258 9.99 8.52 4.25
C LEU A 258 9.74 10.03 4.09
N ILE A 259 8.95 10.45 3.12
CA ILE A 259 8.55 11.85 2.94
C ILE A 259 7.79 12.35 4.16
N VAL A 260 6.80 11.61 4.63
CA VAL A 260 6.02 11.94 5.83
C VAL A 260 6.93 12.06 7.05
N LEU A 261 7.85 11.13 7.23
CA LEU A 261 8.82 11.14 8.32
C LEU A 261 9.71 12.41 8.28
N ILE A 262 10.22 12.78 7.11
CA ILE A 262 11.01 14.00 6.93
C ILE A 262 10.19 15.25 7.31
N ILE A 263 8.93 15.34 6.85
CA ILE A 263 8.03 16.44 7.19
C ILE A 263 7.84 16.54 8.71
N VAL A 264 7.59 15.42 9.37
CA VAL A 264 7.43 15.36 10.83
C VAL A 264 8.70 15.85 11.53
N ILE A 265 9.89 15.38 11.11
CA ILE A 265 11.17 15.81 11.68
C ILE A 265 11.37 17.33 11.49
N LEU A 266 11.06 17.87 10.32
CA LEU A 266 11.18 19.31 10.04
C LEU A 266 10.20 20.14 10.91
N LEU A 267 8.97 19.69 11.09
CA LEU A 267 8.00 20.33 11.96
C LEU A 267 8.44 20.30 13.43
N LEU A 268 9.01 19.20 13.89
CA LEU A 268 9.56 19.08 15.24
C LEU A 268 10.76 20.00 15.46
N ARG A 269 11.67 20.07 14.51
CA ARG A 269 12.84 21.00 14.56
C ARG A 269 12.38 22.46 14.58
N ARG A 270 11.39 22.83 13.76
CA ARG A 270 10.83 24.19 13.73
C ARG A 270 10.14 24.56 15.04
N SER A 271 9.63 23.59 15.77
CA SER A 271 8.95 23.74 17.05
C SER A 271 9.91 23.78 18.27
N ALA A 272 11.19 23.41 18.11
CA ALA A 272 12.23 23.59 19.12
C ALA A 272 12.59 25.08 19.16
N GLY A 273 11.78 25.87 19.88
CA GLY A 273 11.97 27.31 19.93
C GLY A 273 13.20 27.69 20.72
N THR A 274 13.66 28.87 20.43
CA THR A 274 14.82 29.51 21.02
C THR A 274 14.67 29.66 22.53
N LYS A 275 15.67 29.21 23.29
CA LYS A 275 15.73 29.34 24.74
C LYS A 275 16.41 30.66 25.10
N ILE A 276 16.10 31.20 26.29
CA ILE A 276 16.74 32.36 26.81
C ILE A 276 18.14 31.94 27.29
N SER A 277 19.17 32.71 26.92
CA SER A 277 20.54 32.60 27.38
C SER A 277 20.98 33.95 27.98
N GLY A 278 22.18 33.97 28.57
CA GLY A 278 22.75 35.18 29.18
C GLY A 278 22.57 35.21 30.68
N VAL A 279 23.10 36.27 31.28
CA VAL A 279 23.13 36.49 32.71
C VAL A 279 22.25 37.69 33.02
N LEU A 280 21.39 37.58 34.00
CA LEU A 280 20.63 38.69 34.55
C LEU A 280 21.20 39.06 35.91
N GLU A 281 21.75 40.26 36.01
CA GLU A 281 22.12 40.86 37.27
C GLU A 281 20.96 41.71 37.77
N TYR A 282 20.70 41.72 39.10
CA TYR A 282 19.64 42.53 39.69
C TYR A 282 20.03 42.98 41.10
N TRP A 283 19.54 44.16 41.47
CA TRP A 283 19.80 44.79 42.77
C TRP A 283 18.62 45.69 43.13
N ASN A 284 18.41 45.85 44.44
CA ASN A 284 17.46 46.84 44.95
C ASN A 284 18.11 48.20 44.91
N HIS A 285 17.60 49.10 44.07
CA HIS A 285 18.23 50.44 43.84
C HIS A 285 17.82 51.48 44.90
N GLU A 286 16.92 51.17 45.82
CA GLU A 286 16.56 52.03 46.94
C GLU A 286 17.50 51.88 48.14
N LEU A 287 18.30 50.84 48.18
CA LEU A 287 19.24 50.62 49.24
C LEU A 287 20.54 51.47 49.03
N LEU A 288 21.05 52.06 50.14
CA LEU A 288 22.28 52.87 50.14
C LEU A 288 23.51 52.06 49.69
N LYS A 289 23.53 50.74 49.93
CA LYS A 289 24.57 49.81 49.46
C LYS A 289 23.88 48.57 48.89
N PRO A 290 23.46 48.59 47.61
CA PRO A 290 22.78 47.47 47.00
C PRO A 290 23.72 46.28 46.81
N GLU A 291 23.22 45.09 47.17
CA GLU A 291 23.86 43.83 46.84
C GLU A 291 23.44 43.42 45.44
N VAL A 292 24.40 43.10 44.57
CA VAL A 292 24.15 42.68 43.21
C VAL A 292 24.06 41.16 43.18
N HIS A 293 22.91 40.67 42.79
CA HIS A 293 22.68 39.25 42.55
C HIS A 293 22.80 38.94 41.06
N SER A 294 23.38 37.78 40.72
CA SER A 294 23.60 37.34 39.35
C SER A 294 22.99 35.98 39.11
N VAL A 295 22.20 35.83 38.03
CA VAL A 295 21.49 34.59 37.67
C VAL A 295 21.75 34.25 36.23
N ASN A 296 22.23 33.04 35.96
CA ASN A 296 22.40 32.53 34.63
C ASN A 296 21.04 32.03 34.10
N LEU A 297 20.47 32.75 33.14
CA LEU A 297 19.16 32.45 32.54
C LEU A 297 19.19 31.16 31.73
N ALA A 298 20.32 30.75 31.16
CA ALA A 298 20.44 29.51 30.42
C ALA A 298 20.17 28.27 31.30
N GLY A 299 20.45 28.36 32.61
CA GLY A 299 20.18 27.30 33.57
C GLY A 299 18.72 26.91 33.70
N TYR A 300 17.79 27.81 33.43
CA TYR A 300 16.35 27.52 33.44
C TYR A 300 15.88 26.74 32.21
N ASN A 301 16.62 26.75 31.13
CA ASN A 301 16.27 26.01 29.90
C ASN A 301 14.88 26.32 29.34
N MET A 302 14.43 27.56 29.49
CA MET A 302 13.08 28.03 29.17
C MET A 302 13.07 29.08 28.04
N LYS A 303 11.93 29.22 27.37
CA LYS A 303 11.68 30.28 26.37
C LYS A 303 11.11 31.55 26.96
N LEU A 304 10.52 31.43 28.13
CA LEU A 304 9.88 32.48 28.88
C LEU A 304 10.29 32.34 30.33
N ILE A 305 10.81 33.41 30.92
CA ILE A 305 11.17 33.48 32.34
C ILE A 305 10.29 34.54 32.97
N ALA A 306 9.45 34.17 33.92
CA ALA A 306 8.67 35.08 34.73
C ALA A 306 9.45 35.50 35.95
N ILE A 307 9.51 36.80 36.21
CA ILE A 307 10.32 37.43 37.30
C ILE A 307 9.40 38.27 38.17
N GLY A 308 9.49 38.11 39.47
CA GLY A 308 8.69 38.87 40.43
C GLY A 308 8.60 38.18 41.78
N ARG A 309 7.66 38.67 42.63
CA ARG A 309 7.42 38.12 43.99
C ARG A 309 6.51 36.90 44.01
N HIS A 310 5.69 36.78 42.97
CA HIS A 310 4.65 35.74 42.93
C HIS A 310 5.21 34.31 43.03
N PRO A 311 4.51 33.37 43.69
CA PRO A 311 4.97 31.98 43.79
C PRO A 311 5.23 31.29 42.42
N ASP A 312 4.50 31.72 41.38
CA ASP A 312 4.67 31.22 40.03
C ASP A 312 5.81 31.83 39.25
N SER A 313 6.57 32.82 39.84
CA SER A 313 7.73 33.37 39.23
C SER A 313 8.82 32.29 39.13
N VAL A 314 9.48 32.21 37.94
CA VAL A 314 10.64 31.36 37.72
C VAL A 314 11.86 31.91 38.50
N LEU A 315 12.10 33.23 38.44
CA LEU A 315 13.01 33.93 39.28
C LEU A 315 12.21 34.71 40.33
N ARG A 316 12.18 34.18 41.55
CA ARG A 316 11.45 34.78 42.65
C ARG A 316 12.34 35.72 43.46
N ILE A 317 11.95 37.03 43.50
CA ILE A 317 12.63 38.04 44.29
C ILE A 317 11.67 38.38 45.48
N ARG A 318 12.12 38.05 46.71
CA ARG A 318 11.23 38.12 47.90
C ARG A 318 10.80 39.53 48.23
N ASP A 319 11.71 40.50 48.07
CA ASP A 319 11.53 41.89 48.45
C ASP A 319 11.08 42.77 47.27
N PHE A 320 10.57 42.15 46.21
CA PHE A 320 9.99 42.83 45.07
C PHE A 320 8.63 43.39 45.47
N GLU A 321 8.51 44.73 45.45
CA GLU A 321 7.31 45.42 46.00
C GLU A 321 6.09 45.30 45.10
N ALA A 322 6.28 45.26 43.78
CA ALA A 322 5.17 45.12 42.83
C ALA A 322 4.48 43.77 42.96
N ARG A 323 3.14 43.77 42.83
CA ARG A 323 2.32 42.55 42.86
C ARG A 323 2.35 41.80 41.56
N GLY A 324 2.65 42.43 40.41
CA GLY A 324 2.74 41.83 39.09
C GLY A 324 4.08 41.17 38.81
N MET A 325 4.15 40.48 37.67
CA MET A 325 5.36 39.87 37.16
C MET A 325 5.76 40.51 35.82
N PHE A 326 7.05 40.52 35.52
CA PHE A 326 7.50 40.78 34.16
C PHE A 326 8.11 39.54 33.58
N TYR A 327 8.18 39.49 32.25
CA TYR A 327 8.55 38.31 31.51
C TYR A 327 9.66 38.63 30.51
N LEU A 328 10.69 37.81 30.51
CA LEU A 328 11.68 37.75 29.44
C LEU A 328 11.37 36.60 28.52
N LYS A 329 11.21 36.86 27.23
CA LYS A 329 10.87 35.86 26.22
C LYS A 329 11.87 35.90 25.08
N ALA A 330 12.55 34.78 24.80
CA ALA A 330 13.33 34.64 23.59
C ALA A 330 12.44 34.57 22.36
N VAL A 331 12.63 35.48 21.42
CA VAL A 331 11.96 35.49 20.12
C VAL A 331 13.02 35.48 19.01
N ARG A 332 12.68 34.83 17.90
CA ARG A 332 13.57 34.81 16.73
C ARG A 332 12.98 35.69 15.65
N GLU A 333 13.67 36.81 15.38
CA GLU A 333 13.30 37.76 14.35
C GLU A 333 14.39 37.88 13.31
N LYS A 334 14.06 37.73 12.05
CA LYS A 334 15.02 37.81 10.93
C LYS A 334 16.32 36.99 11.15
N GLY A 335 16.17 35.80 11.80
CA GLY A 335 17.30 34.91 12.08
C GLY A 335 18.09 35.21 13.36
N VAL A 336 17.92 36.37 13.98
CA VAL A 336 18.56 36.78 15.21
C VAL A 336 17.67 36.50 16.42
N ILE A 337 18.28 36.03 17.52
CA ILE A 337 17.59 35.83 18.79
C ILE A 337 17.58 37.14 19.52
N ARG A 338 16.39 37.61 19.88
CA ARG A 338 16.20 38.83 20.70
C ARG A 338 15.40 38.45 21.95
N ILE A 339 15.65 39.17 23.04
CA ILE A 339 14.88 38.98 24.27
C ILE A 339 13.81 40.07 24.32
N LYS A 340 12.54 39.63 24.17
CA LYS A 340 11.41 40.52 24.33
C LYS A 340 11.04 40.60 25.80
N ILE A 341 10.81 41.83 26.29
CA ILE A 341 10.31 42.06 27.64
C ILE A 341 8.80 42.41 27.58
N SER A 342 8.04 41.90 28.53
CA SER A 342 6.63 42.24 28.74
C SER A 342 6.30 42.14 30.22
N HIS A 343 5.20 42.71 30.65
CA HIS A 343 4.80 42.81 32.07
C HIS A 343 3.30 42.67 32.23
N ASP A 344 2.86 42.38 33.44
CA ASP A 344 1.43 42.41 33.84
C ASP A 344 0.89 43.83 33.88
N GLU A 345 -0.43 44.00 33.80
CA GLU A 345 -1.09 45.30 33.94
C GLU A 345 -0.75 45.97 35.28
N GLY A 346 -0.46 47.25 35.23
CA GLY A 346 -0.09 48.04 36.41
C GLY A 346 1.37 47.97 36.82
N LEU A 347 2.22 47.36 36.03
CA LEU A 347 3.66 47.32 36.24
C LEU A 347 4.34 48.09 35.11
N GLU A 348 5.27 49.02 35.48
CA GLU A 348 6.00 49.83 34.52
C GLU A 348 7.47 49.37 34.44
N ILE A 349 8.04 49.46 33.25
CA ILE A 349 9.43 49.12 32.98
C ILE A 349 10.13 50.35 32.42
N PHE A 350 11.15 50.82 33.12
CA PHE A 350 11.92 52.01 32.73
C PHE A 350 13.35 51.61 32.32
N PHE A 351 13.70 51.81 31.04
CA PHE A 351 15.07 51.64 30.60
C PHE A 351 15.88 52.87 30.99
N LYS A 352 17.11 52.64 31.54
CA LYS A 352 18.01 53.72 32.00
C LYS A 352 18.93 54.23 30.91
N ASN A 353 19.21 53.42 29.89
CA ASN A 353 20.19 53.70 28.84
C ASN A 353 19.64 53.78 27.43
N LYS A 354 18.31 53.62 27.26
CA LYS A 354 17.62 53.75 25.97
C LYS A 354 16.12 54.02 26.15
N GLU A 355 15.45 54.35 25.05
CA GLU A 355 13.96 54.30 24.99
C GLU A 355 13.49 52.83 24.88
N SER A 356 12.31 52.58 25.45
CA SER A 356 11.76 51.22 25.43
C SER A 356 11.27 50.85 24.05
N ASP A 357 11.89 49.87 23.43
CA ASP A 357 11.50 49.24 22.17
C ASP A 357 10.84 47.87 22.41
N GLY A 358 10.62 47.48 23.66
CA GLY A 358 10.06 46.18 24.04
C GLY A 358 11.07 45.03 23.99
N TYR A 359 12.34 45.33 23.78
CA TYR A 359 13.43 44.33 23.76
C TYR A 359 14.52 44.69 24.75
N VAL A 360 15.20 43.66 25.24
CA VAL A 360 16.36 43.77 26.10
C VAL A 360 17.61 43.29 25.31
N ASN A 361 18.58 44.15 25.14
CA ASN A 361 19.84 43.87 24.47
C ASN A 361 20.98 43.69 25.48
N ASN A 362 22.12 43.20 25.01
CA ASN A 362 23.31 43.06 25.84
C ASN A 362 23.74 44.40 26.47
N GLY A 363 23.91 44.43 27.77
CA GLY A 363 24.26 45.61 28.57
C GLY A 363 23.09 46.54 28.91
N ASP A 364 21.86 46.27 28.46
CA ASP A 364 20.72 47.11 28.82
C ASP A 364 20.44 47.06 30.32
N ILE A 365 20.15 48.23 30.88
CA ILE A 365 19.76 48.40 32.27
C ILE A 365 18.34 48.93 32.30
N PHE A 366 17.47 48.24 33.03
CA PHE A 366 16.09 48.63 33.21
C PHE A 366 15.64 48.47 34.67
N ALA A 367 14.72 49.31 35.09
CA ALA A 367 14.15 49.30 36.43
C ALA A 367 12.69 48.80 36.36
N VAL A 368 12.34 47.98 37.33
CA VAL A 368 10.97 47.51 37.55
C VAL A 368 10.69 47.56 39.04
N SER A 369 9.75 48.36 39.48
CA SER A 369 9.49 48.59 40.90
C SER A 369 10.76 49.06 41.60
N ASN A 370 11.08 48.55 42.78
CA ASN A 370 12.25 48.85 43.60
C ASN A 370 13.54 48.16 43.14
N TYR A 371 13.53 47.43 41.98
CA TYR A 371 14.72 46.72 41.47
C TYR A 371 15.20 47.22 40.11
N SER A 372 16.50 47.28 39.97
CA SER A 372 17.18 47.44 38.67
C SER A 372 17.80 46.14 38.22
N PHE A 373 17.72 45.95 36.89
CA PHE A 373 18.20 44.74 36.22
C PHE A 373 19.19 45.11 35.12
N ARG A 374 20.22 44.30 34.93
CA ARG A 374 21.15 44.38 33.79
C ARG A 374 21.17 43.02 33.09
N TYR A 375 20.97 43.03 31.80
CA TYR A 375 21.06 41.82 31.00
C TYR A 375 22.42 41.78 30.26
N ASN A 376 23.14 40.68 30.42
CA ASN A 376 24.40 40.38 29.75
C ASN A 376 24.21 39.11 28.92
N ALA A 377 24.32 39.21 27.54
CA ALA A 377 24.05 38.15 26.59
C ALA A 377 25.18 37.09 26.51
#